data_7ae50b62bfe48c89ad27fe1647bea336
#
_entry.id   7ae50b62bfe48c89ad27fe1647bea336
#
_cell.length_a   1.000
_cell.length_b   1.000
_cell.length_c   1.000
_cell.angle_alpha   90.00
_cell.angle_beta   90.00
_cell.angle_gamma   90.00
#
_symmetry.space_group_name_H-M   'P 1'
#
loop_
_entity.id
_entity.type
_entity.pdbx_description
1 polymer ?
#
loop_
_entity_poly.entity_id
_entity_poly.type
_entity_poly.pdbx_seq_one_letter_code
_entity_poly.pdbx_strand_id
1 'polypeptide(L)'
;MKHRVMTILGSAVALAIAATVFSPAQAREANLDCKLTYSLTGWAAIYKHAEGHGVVRCENGETMRVAIVAKGGGLTVGKSHIDNGKGTFTDVHRISDVLGTYAQGEASAGAGRSAGAHVMTKGTVSLALAGKGEGVDLGVSFGAFTLSRAGSK
;
A
#
# COMPACT_ATOMS: atom_id res chain seq x y z
N MET A 1 29.56 65.54 59.18
CA MET A 1 30.29 64.30 59.41
C MET A 1 29.46 63.17 58.73
N LYS A 2 30.07 62.35 58.03
CA LYS A 2 29.55 61.59 56.89
C LYS A 2 28.59 60.48 57.26
N HIS A 3 27.32 60.54 56.77
CA HIS A 3 26.36 59.41 56.82
C HIS A 3 26.47 58.65 55.54
N ARG A 4 26.90 57.40 55.67
CA ARG A 4 26.89 56.41 54.55
C ARG A 4 25.53 55.73 54.59
N VAL A 5 24.75 55.95 53.53
CA VAL A 5 23.52 55.22 53.22
C VAL A 5 23.93 53.96 52.49
N MET A 6 23.62 52.80 53.05
CA MET A 6 23.90 51.53 52.54
C MET A 6 22.64 51.02 51.82
N THR A 7 22.66 51.04 50.52
CA THR A 7 21.54 50.57 49.63
C THR A 7 21.63 49.08 49.52
N ILE A 8 20.62 48.37 50.00
CA ILE A 8 20.49 46.92 49.84
C ILE A 8 19.73 46.68 48.54
N LEU A 9 20.41 46.16 47.51
CA LEU A 9 19.80 45.64 46.30
C LEU A 9 19.19 44.26 46.61
N GLY A 10 17.88 44.15 46.63
CA GLY A 10 17.16 42.88 46.64
C GLY A 10 17.10 42.29 45.24
N SER A 11 17.80 41.20 45.02
CA SER A 11 17.69 40.39 43.80
C SER A 11 16.44 39.52 43.87
N ALA A 12 15.44 39.85 43.05
CA ALA A 12 14.30 38.99 42.81
C ALA A 12 14.68 37.92 41.78
N VAL A 13 14.83 36.67 42.22
CA VAL A 13 14.99 35.52 41.37
C VAL A 13 13.62 35.10 40.87
N ALA A 14 13.33 35.39 39.61
CA ALA A 14 12.15 34.88 38.92
C ALA A 14 12.39 33.44 38.50
N LEU A 15 11.74 32.48 39.15
CA LEU A 15 11.67 31.08 38.72
C LEU A 15 10.75 30.99 37.49
N ALA A 16 11.31 30.86 36.30
CA ALA A 16 10.57 30.51 35.10
C ALA A 16 10.30 28.99 35.10
N ILE A 17 9.05 28.61 35.38
CA ILE A 17 8.59 27.24 35.25
C ILE A 17 8.34 26.99 33.76
N ALA A 18 9.28 26.30 33.09
CA ALA A 18 9.12 25.82 31.74
C ALA A 18 8.12 24.65 31.77
N ALA A 19 6.87 24.92 31.40
CA ALA A 19 5.88 23.87 31.16
C ALA A 19 6.28 23.09 29.87
N THR A 20 6.88 21.92 30.03
CA THR A 20 7.11 21.01 28.94
C THR A 20 5.77 20.43 28.50
N VAL A 21 5.24 20.92 27.39
CA VAL A 21 4.09 20.32 26.70
C VAL A 21 4.54 18.98 26.12
N PHE A 22 4.22 17.90 26.82
CA PHE A 22 4.29 16.56 26.25
C PHE A 22 3.18 16.47 25.20
N SER A 23 3.54 16.65 23.93
CA SER A 23 2.67 16.23 22.84
C SER A 23 2.60 14.70 22.87
N PRO A 24 1.39 14.09 22.96
CA PRO A 24 1.28 12.67 22.83
C PRO A 24 1.76 12.32 21.42
N ALA A 25 2.83 11.54 21.34
CA ALA A 25 3.22 10.92 20.09
C ALA A 25 2.05 10.02 19.67
N GLN A 26 1.31 10.44 18.64
CA GLN A 26 0.34 9.56 18.00
C GLN A 26 1.13 8.39 17.48
N ALA A 27 0.95 7.22 18.11
CA ALA A 27 1.44 5.97 17.58
C ALA A 27 0.81 5.81 16.20
N ARG A 28 1.60 6.00 15.13
CA ARG A 28 1.19 5.57 13.80
C ARG A 28 0.90 4.09 13.93
N GLU A 29 -0.33 3.69 13.58
CA GLU A 29 -0.62 2.28 13.43
C GLU A 29 0.45 1.71 12.49
N ALA A 30 1.14 0.67 12.95
CA ALA A 30 2.22 0.07 12.18
C ALA A 30 1.64 -0.47 10.88
N ASN A 31 2.24 -0.09 9.75
CA ASN A 31 1.88 -0.64 8.46
C ASN A 31 2.23 -2.12 8.45
N LEU A 32 1.28 -2.96 8.02
CA LEU A 32 1.48 -4.38 7.85
C LEU A 32 2.13 -4.65 6.49
N ASP A 33 3.23 -5.36 6.48
CA ASP A 33 3.78 -5.92 5.25
C ASP A 33 2.95 -7.12 4.83
N CYS A 34 2.18 -6.95 3.75
CA CYS A 34 1.34 -7.99 3.19
C CYS A 34 1.81 -8.38 1.79
N LYS A 35 1.82 -9.68 1.52
CA LYS A 35 2.23 -10.26 0.23
C LYS A 35 1.09 -11.07 -0.35
N LEU A 36 0.91 -10.96 -1.67
CA LEU A 36 -0.04 -11.74 -2.46
C LEU A 36 0.73 -12.77 -3.30
N THR A 37 0.27 -14.01 -3.27
CA THR A 37 0.64 -15.00 -4.28
C THR A 37 -0.63 -15.35 -5.04
N TYR A 38 -0.59 -15.32 -6.37
CA TYR A 38 -1.79 -15.47 -7.17
C TYR A 38 -1.55 -16.22 -8.47
N SER A 39 -2.63 -16.78 -9.01
CA SER A 39 -2.71 -17.34 -10.34
C SER A 39 -3.90 -16.74 -11.06
N LEU A 40 -3.71 -16.40 -12.35
CA LEU A 40 -4.73 -15.82 -13.20
C LEU A 40 -4.81 -16.59 -14.48
N THR A 41 -6.02 -16.78 -14.99
CA THR A 41 -6.30 -17.29 -16.32
C THR A 41 -7.26 -16.33 -17.00
N GLY A 42 -6.96 -15.98 -18.24
CA GLY A 42 -7.77 -15.03 -18.98
C GLY A 42 -7.73 -15.24 -20.47
N TRP A 43 -8.56 -14.51 -21.14
CA TRP A 43 -8.58 -14.42 -22.60
C TRP A 43 -8.79 -12.96 -23.03
N ALA A 44 -8.30 -12.61 -24.17
CA ALA A 44 -8.46 -11.28 -24.74
C ALA A 44 -8.84 -11.41 -26.22
N ALA A 45 -9.88 -10.66 -26.62
CA ALA A 45 -10.18 -10.41 -28.02
C ALA A 45 -10.00 -8.92 -28.32
N ILE A 46 -10.78 -8.07 -27.68
CA ILE A 46 -10.67 -6.60 -27.74
C ILE A 46 -10.47 -6.05 -26.33
N TYR A 47 -10.99 -6.76 -25.34
CA TYR A 47 -10.97 -6.39 -23.94
C TYR A 47 -10.38 -7.55 -23.13
N LYS A 48 -9.36 -7.27 -22.34
CA LYS A 48 -8.74 -8.28 -21.48
C LYS A 48 -9.57 -8.50 -20.24
N HIS A 49 -9.91 -9.75 -20.00
CA HIS A 49 -10.56 -10.21 -18.80
C HIS A 49 -9.80 -11.43 -18.27
N ALA A 50 -9.34 -11.35 -17.06
CA ALA A 50 -8.70 -12.47 -16.40
C ALA A 50 -9.29 -12.64 -15.01
N GLU A 51 -9.51 -13.89 -14.65
CA GLU A 51 -10.01 -14.30 -13.35
C GLU A 51 -9.03 -15.27 -12.70
N GLY A 52 -9.03 -15.28 -11.40
CA GLY A 52 -8.20 -16.20 -10.66
C GLY A 52 -8.38 -16.10 -9.16
N HIS A 53 -7.41 -16.62 -8.48
CA HIS A 53 -7.41 -16.64 -7.03
C HIS A 53 -6.00 -16.42 -6.49
N GLY A 54 -5.95 -16.02 -5.23
CA GLY A 54 -4.70 -15.80 -4.55
C GLY A 54 -4.81 -15.98 -3.04
N VAL A 55 -3.66 -15.88 -2.41
CA VAL A 55 -3.54 -15.87 -0.95
C VAL A 55 -2.73 -14.66 -0.53
N VAL A 56 -3.32 -13.85 0.32
CA VAL A 56 -2.65 -12.75 1.00
C VAL A 56 -2.11 -13.25 2.32
N ARG A 57 -0.86 -12.94 2.61
CA ARG A 57 -0.20 -13.22 3.90
C ARG A 57 0.46 -11.96 4.41
N CYS A 58 0.15 -11.59 5.64
CA CYS A 58 0.75 -10.45 6.32
C CYS A 58 1.79 -10.90 7.35
N GLU A 59 2.72 -10.03 7.69
CA GLU A 59 3.80 -10.32 8.64
C GLU A 59 3.31 -10.67 10.06
N ASN A 60 2.11 -10.18 10.43
CA ASN A 60 1.46 -10.52 11.70
C ASN A 60 0.89 -11.96 11.74
N GLY A 61 1.08 -12.75 10.68
CA GLY A 61 0.62 -14.14 10.56
C GLY A 61 -0.78 -14.28 9.98
N GLU A 62 -1.53 -13.20 9.76
CA GLU A 62 -2.84 -13.27 9.13
C GLU A 62 -2.74 -13.73 7.68
N THR A 63 -3.70 -14.56 7.28
CA THR A 63 -3.79 -15.11 5.93
C THR A 63 -5.23 -15.04 5.44
N MET A 64 -5.41 -14.60 4.19
CA MET A 64 -6.73 -14.49 3.58
C MET A 64 -6.71 -15.00 2.13
N ARG A 65 -7.68 -15.86 1.80
CA ARG A 65 -7.92 -16.27 0.40
C ARG A 65 -8.73 -15.19 -0.30
N VAL A 66 -8.33 -14.86 -1.51
CA VAL A 66 -8.98 -13.85 -2.34
C VAL A 66 -9.31 -14.39 -3.72
N ALA A 67 -10.45 -13.97 -4.24
CA ALA A 67 -10.78 -14.08 -5.64
C ALA A 67 -10.32 -12.81 -6.36
N ILE A 68 -9.84 -12.95 -7.57
CA ILE A 68 -9.22 -11.89 -8.34
C ILE A 68 -9.92 -11.75 -9.68
N VAL A 69 -10.25 -10.51 -10.03
CA VAL A 69 -10.75 -10.14 -11.35
C VAL A 69 -9.88 -9.01 -11.89
N ALA A 70 -9.22 -9.23 -13.00
CA ALA A 70 -8.39 -8.24 -13.66
C ALA A 70 -9.01 -7.85 -15.00
N LYS A 71 -9.14 -6.55 -15.25
CA LYS A 71 -9.74 -5.99 -16.47
C LYS A 71 -8.80 -4.97 -17.08
N GLY A 72 -8.70 -4.97 -18.41
CA GLY A 72 -7.88 -4.00 -19.13
C GLY A 72 -8.18 -3.94 -20.61
N GLY A 73 -7.70 -2.89 -21.26
CA GLY A 73 -7.73 -2.72 -22.70
C GLY A 73 -6.37 -3.11 -23.33
N GLY A 74 -6.36 -3.65 -24.53
CA GLY A 74 -5.14 -3.91 -25.29
C GLY A 74 -5.39 -4.76 -26.52
N LEU A 75 -4.52 -4.60 -27.52
CA LEU A 75 -4.62 -5.25 -28.83
C LEU A 75 -4.11 -6.71 -28.86
N THR A 76 -3.87 -7.33 -27.74
CA THR A 76 -3.37 -8.70 -27.70
C THR A 76 -4.54 -9.68 -27.72
N VAL A 77 -4.65 -10.47 -28.77
CA VAL A 77 -5.63 -11.56 -28.89
C VAL A 77 -4.99 -12.85 -28.42
N GLY A 78 -5.67 -13.59 -27.56
CA GLY A 78 -5.22 -14.91 -27.13
C GLY A 78 -5.57 -15.28 -25.69
N LYS A 79 -5.13 -16.46 -25.30
CA LYS A 79 -5.22 -16.95 -23.92
C LYS A 79 -4.00 -16.49 -23.15
N SER A 80 -4.23 -16.11 -21.91
CA SER A 80 -3.16 -15.71 -21.00
C SER A 80 -3.24 -16.50 -19.71
N HIS A 81 -2.08 -16.88 -19.18
CA HIS A 81 -1.99 -17.63 -17.94
C HIS A 81 -0.81 -17.12 -17.12
N ILE A 82 -1.06 -16.86 -15.83
CA ILE A 82 -0.02 -16.48 -14.88
C ILE A 82 -0.05 -17.47 -13.74
N ASP A 83 1.07 -18.14 -13.52
CA ASP A 83 1.28 -18.98 -12.36
C ASP A 83 2.24 -18.32 -11.38
N ASN A 84 1.94 -18.45 -10.09
CA ASN A 84 2.80 -17.94 -9.01
C ASN A 84 3.17 -16.47 -9.12
N GLY A 85 2.25 -15.63 -9.64
CA GLY A 85 2.39 -14.19 -9.60
C GLY A 85 2.58 -13.70 -8.16
N LYS A 86 3.37 -12.65 -8.00
CA LYS A 86 3.66 -12.04 -6.70
C LYS A 86 3.11 -10.63 -6.65
N GLY A 87 2.52 -10.26 -5.53
CA GLY A 87 2.11 -8.91 -5.22
C GLY A 87 2.66 -8.49 -3.86
N THR A 88 2.96 -7.21 -3.73
CA THR A 88 3.36 -6.60 -2.46
C THR A 88 2.46 -5.41 -2.21
N PHE A 89 1.85 -5.37 -1.03
CA PHE A 89 1.02 -4.26 -0.59
C PHE A 89 1.83 -3.31 0.29
N THR A 90 1.52 -2.02 0.19
CA THR A 90 2.03 -0.97 1.08
C THR A 90 0.86 -0.19 1.67
N ASP A 91 1.06 0.43 2.84
CA ASP A 91 0.06 1.19 3.60
C ASP A 91 -1.19 0.37 3.99
N VAL A 92 -0.98 -0.88 4.37
CA VAL A 92 -2.01 -1.77 4.92
C VAL A 92 -1.99 -1.69 6.44
N HIS A 93 -3.13 -1.49 7.08
CA HIS A 93 -3.26 -1.50 8.54
C HIS A 93 -3.97 -2.77 9.03
N ARG A 94 -4.88 -3.30 8.24
CA ARG A 94 -5.61 -4.54 8.49
C ARG A 94 -5.66 -5.36 7.21
N ILE A 95 -5.61 -6.68 7.33
CA ILE A 95 -5.65 -7.56 6.15
C ILE A 95 -6.87 -7.32 5.24
N SER A 96 -7.99 -6.84 5.79
CA SER A 96 -9.18 -6.46 5.02
C SER A 96 -8.95 -5.26 4.10
N ASP A 97 -7.97 -4.42 4.39
CA ASP A 97 -7.69 -3.21 3.61
C ASP A 97 -7.15 -3.53 2.22
N VAL A 98 -6.66 -4.76 2.02
CA VAL A 98 -6.23 -5.24 0.69
C VAL A 98 -7.40 -5.51 -0.27
N LEU A 99 -8.63 -5.63 0.24
CA LEU A 99 -9.81 -5.90 -0.60
C LEU A 99 -10.26 -4.64 -1.32
N GLY A 100 -10.75 -4.79 -2.55
CA GLY A 100 -11.31 -3.73 -3.36
C GLY A 100 -10.69 -3.66 -4.75
N THR A 101 -10.99 -2.60 -5.48
CA THR A 101 -10.52 -2.39 -6.85
C THR A 101 -9.33 -1.44 -6.86
N TYR A 102 -8.23 -1.92 -7.38
CA TYR A 102 -7.01 -1.18 -7.66
C TYR A 102 -7.04 -0.70 -9.10
N ALA A 103 -6.63 0.52 -9.32
CA ALA A 103 -6.53 1.11 -10.65
C ALA A 103 -5.12 1.66 -10.87
N GLN A 104 -4.72 1.74 -12.12
CA GLN A 104 -3.50 2.43 -12.49
C GLN A 104 -3.71 3.92 -12.32
N GLY A 105 -3.06 4.53 -11.33
CA GLY A 105 -3.11 5.97 -11.10
C GLY A 105 -2.17 6.72 -12.05
N GLU A 106 -2.52 7.96 -12.39
CA GLU A 106 -1.66 8.84 -13.21
C GLU A 106 -0.29 9.08 -12.56
N ALA A 107 -0.23 9.13 -11.23
CA ALA A 107 1.01 9.27 -10.47
C ALA A 107 1.95 8.06 -10.57
N SER A 108 1.41 6.85 -10.79
CA SER A 108 2.20 5.64 -10.95
C SER A 108 2.74 5.45 -12.38
N ALA A 109 2.23 6.20 -13.36
CA ALA A 109 2.71 6.14 -14.74
C ALA A 109 4.16 6.65 -14.89
N GLY A 110 4.64 7.48 -13.97
CA GLY A 110 6.01 8.04 -13.98
C GLY A 110 7.02 7.34 -13.07
N ALA A 111 6.58 6.71 -11.97
CA ALA A 111 7.46 6.23 -10.91
C ALA A 111 7.60 4.70 -10.82
N GLY A 112 6.79 3.91 -11.52
CA GLY A 112 6.62 2.48 -11.30
C GLY A 112 6.99 1.55 -12.44
N ARG A 113 7.60 2.03 -13.51
CA ARG A 113 8.09 1.16 -14.59
C ARG A 113 9.52 0.71 -14.35
N SER A 114 9.74 -0.08 -13.32
CA SER A 114 10.87 -1.00 -13.32
C SER A 114 10.47 -2.21 -14.17
N ALA A 115 11.36 -2.69 -15.01
CA ALA A 115 11.12 -3.86 -15.86
C ALA A 115 10.55 -5.02 -15.02
N GLY A 116 9.25 -5.30 -15.18
CA GLY A 116 8.58 -6.46 -14.59
C GLY A 116 7.67 -6.20 -13.37
N ALA A 117 7.45 -4.97 -12.95
CA ALA A 117 6.48 -4.68 -11.90
C ALA A 117 5.43 -3.65 -12.34
N HIS A 118 4.16 -3.92 -12.05
CA HIS A 118 3.04 -3.03 -12.29
C HIS A 118 2.45 -2.54 -10.98
N VAL A 119 2.44 -1.23 -10.77
CA VAL A 119 1.93 -0.64 -9.53
C VAL A 119 0.54 -0.07 -9.74
N MET A 120 -0.38 -0.44 -8.89
CA MET A 120 -1.77 0.01 -8.87
C MET A 120 -2.13 0.52 -7.48
N THR A 121 -3.09 1.44 -7.39
CA THR A 121 -3.50 2.04 -6.12
C THR A 121 -4.99 1.93 -5.88
N LYS A 122 -5.35 1.90 -4.61
CA LYS A 122 -6.71 1.97 -4.10
C LYS A 122 -6.70 2.83 -2.83
N GLY A 123 -7.12 4.08 -2.93
CA GLY A 123 -6.96 5.03 -1.82
C GLY A 123 -5.49 5.19 -1.45
N THR A 124 -5.15 4.94 -0.19
CA THR A 124 -3.76 4.99 0.31
C THR A 124 -2.99 3.68 0.05
N VAL A 125 -3.70 2.56 -0.11
CA VAL A 125 -3.07 1.25 -0.32
C VAL A 125 -2.54 1.13 -1.75
N SER A 126 -1.29 0.75 -1.89
CA SER A 126 -0.66 0.44 -3.16
C SER A 126 -0.40 -1.06 -3.29
N LEU A 127 -0.51 -1.56 -4.51
CA LEU A 127 -0.23 -2.96 -4.87
C LEU A 127 0.76 -2.99 -6.02
N ALA A 128 1.95 -3.51 -5.76
CA ALA A 128 2.94 -3.79 -6.79
C ALA A 128 2.82 -5.24 -7.22
N LEU A 129 2.50 -5.48 -8.50
CA LEU A 129 2.35 -6.80 -9.09
C LEU A 129 3.59 -7.15 -9.90
N ALA A 130 4.09 -8.36 -9.71
CA ALA A 130 5.14 -8.97 -10.52
C ALA A 130 4.74 -10.40 -10.88
N GLY A 131 5.10 -10.83 -12.07
CA GLY A 131 4.84 -12.21 -12.50
C GLY A 131 5.33 -12.42 -13.93
N LYS A 132 5.59 -13.68 -14.22
CA LYS A 132 5.90 -14.14 -15.57
C LYS A 132 4.84 -15.15 -15.96
N GLY A 133 4.37 -15.10 -17.18
CA GLY A 133 3.38 -16.03 -17.70
C GLY A 133 3.37 -16.02 -19.21
N GLU A 134 2.82 -17.07 -19.82
CA GLU A 134 2.65 -17.14 -21.27
C GLU A 134 1.54 -16.16 -21.70
N GLY A 135 1.84 -15.31 -22.65
CA GLY A 135 0.88 -14.39 -23.28
C GLY A 135 0.54 -13.14 -22.47
N VAL A 136 1.21 -12.88 -21.35
CA VAL A 136 0.97 -11.69 -20.53
C VAL A 136 2.27 -10.99 -20.13
N ASP A 137 2.47 -9.81 -20.70
CA ASP A 137 3.33 -8.82 -20.08
C ASP A 137 2.52 -8.11 -18.99
N LEU A 138 2.79 -8.39 -17.72
CA LEU A 138 2.12 -7.75 -16.59
C LEU A 138 2.34 -6.22 -16.56
N GLY A 139 3.31 -5.74 -17.30
CA GLY A 139 3.66 -4.32 -17.30
C GLY A 139 2.69 -3.38 -18.04
N VAL A 140 1.73 -3.91 -18.82
CA VAL A 140 0.97 -3.04 -19.76
C VAL A 140 -0.53 -3.32 -19.81
N SER A 141 -1.06 -4.31 -19.07
CA SER A 141 -2.28 -4.94 -19.51
C SER A 141 -3.54 -4.79 -18.67
N PHE A 142 -3.44 -4.45 -17.40
CA PHE A 142 -4.62 -4.34 -16.55
C PHE A 142 -4.84 -2.91 -16.09
N GLY A 143 -5.97 -2.32 -16.49
CA GLY A 143 -6.41 -1.01 -16.00
C GLY A 143 -7.07 -1.08 -14.63
N ALA A 144 -7.64 -2.23 -14.28
CA ALA A 144 -8.27 -2.48 -12.99
C ALA A 144 -7.97 -3.90 -12.49
N PHE A 145 -7.73 -4.02 -11.19
CA PHE A 145 -7.45 -5.29 -10.51
C PHE A 145 -8.27 -5.34 -9.22
N THR A 146 -9.26 -6.20 -9.18
CA THR A 146 -10.20 -6.29 -8.07
C THR A 146 -9.91 -7.52 -7.23
N LEU A 147 -9.77 -7.30 -5.93
CA LEU A 147 -9.63 -8.33 -4.90
C LEU A 147 -10.90 -8.39 -4.08
N SER A 148 -11.50 -9.56 -4.02
CA SER A 148 -12.63 -9.86 -3.15
C SER A 148 -12.31 -11.06 -2.26
N ARG A 149 -12.95 -11.15 -1.09
CA ARG A 149 -12.78 -12.32 -0.24
C ARG A 149 -13.30 -13.54 -0.98
N ALA A 150 -12.48 -14.58 -1.10
CA ALA A 150 -12.97 -15.84 -1.63
C ALA A 150 -14.02 -16.41 -0.67
N GLY A 151 -15.22 -16.70 -1.19
CA GLY A 151 -16.29 -17.27 -0.37
C GLY A 151 -15.85 -18.60 0.24
N SER A 152 -16.02 -18.77 1.53
CA SER A 152 -16.04 -20.10 2.14
C SER A 152 -17.34 -20.76 1.68
N LYS A 153 -17.22 -21.75 0.79
CA LYS A 153 -18.29 -22.71 0.59
C LYS A 153 -18.39 -23.60 1.80
#